data_ce922e6f290b55dd6e2f0d749c23464a
#
_entry.id   ce922e6f290b55dd6e2f0d749c23464a
#
_cell.length_a   1.000
_cell.length_b   1.000
_cell.length_c   1.000
_cell.angle_alpha   90.00
_cell.angle_beta   90.00
_cell.angle_gamma   90.00
#
_symmetry.space_group_name_H-M   'P 1'
#
loop_
_entity.id
_entity.type
_entity.pdbx_description
1 polymer ?
#
loop_
_entity_poly.entity_id
_entity_poly.type
_entity_poly.pdbx_seq_one_letter_code
_entity_poly.pdbx_strand_id
1 'polypeptide(L)'
;MSLDVLIIGGGNAALSAALMAREAGASVMVLESAPRAWRGGNSIHTRNLRCMHDAPQDVLEEAYPEEEFWQDLLKVTGGLTDEHMARLAIRHSHHCRPWMVKHGVRFQPSLSGALHTARTNAFFMGGGKALINAYYRSAEKLGIQIHYNAEVNEVEIENGVFKASA
;
A
#
# COMPACT_ATOMS: atom_id res chain seq x y z
N MET A 1 -26.83 -7.51 7.53
CA MET A 1 -26.30 -6.60 6.50
C MET A 1 -25.37 -7.43 5.63
N SER A 2 -25.47 -7.33 4.31
CA SER A 2 -24.52 -8.00 3.41
C SER A 2 -23.19 -7.26 3.46
N LEU A 3 -22.08 -7.99 3.47
CA LEU A 3 -20.74 -7.47 3.35
C LEU A 3 -20.36 -7.52 1.86
N ASP A 4 -19.86 -6.41 1.30
CA ASP A 4 -19.48 -6.36 -0.10
C ASP A 4 -18.04 -6.85 -0.31
N VAL A 5 -17.12 -6.52 0.61
CA VAL A 5 -15.70 -6.84 0.49
C VAL A 5 -15.14 -7.34 1.82
N LEU A 6 -14.60 -8.55 1.81
CA LEU A 6 -13.81 -9.11 2.91
C LEU A 6 -12.33 -9.07 2.53
N ILE A 7 -11.52 -8.45 3.39
CA ILE A 7 -10.07 -8.35 3.23
C ILE A 7 -9.38 -9.26 4.24
N ILE A 8 -8.52 -10.14 3.74
CA ILE A 8 -7.74 -11.07 4.56
C ILE A 8 -6.32 -10.51 4.73
N GLY A 9 -5.94 -10.24 5.97
CA GLY A 9 -4.69 -9.62 6.38
C GLY A 9 -4.80 -8.12 6.65
N GLY A 10 -3.80 -7.55 7.34
CA GLY A 10 -3.78 -6.13 7.76
C GLY A 10 -2.47 -5.41 7.41
N GLY A 11 -1.75 -5.89 6.39
CA GLY A 11 -0.57 -5.23 5.83
C GLY A 11 -0.91 -4.12 4.83
N ASN A 12 0.11 -3.55 4.20
CA ASN A 12 -0.05 -2.42 3.27
C ASN A 12 -1.02 -2.70 2.13
N ALA A 13 -0.89 -3.85 1.46
CA ALA A 13 -1.76 -4.22 0.34
C ALA A 13 -3.23 -4.34 0.78
N ALA A 14 -3.46 -5.05 1.89
CA ALA A 14 -4.78 -5.27 2.45
C ALA A 14 -5.45 -3.95 2.86
N LEU A 15 -4.75 -3.09 3.59
CA LEU A 15 -5.29 -1.80 4.02
C LEU A 15 -5.53 -0.85 2.84
N SER A 16 -4.67 -0.87 1.82
CA SER A 16 -4.89 -0.09 0.59
C SER A 16 -6.16 -0.56 -0.14
N ALA A 17 -6.34 -1.88 -0.28
CA ALA A 17 -7.55 -2.45 -0.88
C ALA A 17 -8.81 -2.10 -0.06
N ALA A 18 -8.74 -2.20 1.27
CA ALA A 18 -9.85 -1.87 2.16
C ALA A 18 -10.26 -0.39 2.05
N LEU A 19 -9.29 0.53 2.06
CA LEU A 19 -9.54 1.96 1.94
C LEU A 19 -10.12 2.32 0.57
N MET A 20 -9.56 1.78 -0.51
CA MET A 20 -10.07 1.99 -1.87
C MET A 20 -11.49 1.46 -2.06
N ALA A 21 -11.77 0.24 -1.58
CA ALA A 21 -13.12 -0.33 -1.64
C ALA A 21 -14.12 0.53 -0.85
N ARG A 22 -13.74 0.99 0.34
CA ARG A 22 -14.58 1.85 1.17
C ARG A 22 -14.82 3.22 0.54
N GLU A 23 -13.82 3.81 -0.12
CA GLU A 23 -13.97 5.06 -0.88
C GLU A 23 -14.91 4.90 -2.08
N ALA A 24 -14.98 3.71 -2.66
CA ALA A 24 -15.94 3.35 -3.70
C ALA A 24 -17.37 3.07 -3.16
N GLY A 25 -17.59 3.17 -1.85
CA GLY A 25 -18.90 3.02 -1.22
C GLY A 25 -19.21 1.62 -0.70
N ALA A 26 -18.29 0.65 -0.85
CA ALA A 26 -18.50 -0.72 -0.38
C ALA A 26 -18.52 -0.82 1.16
N SER A 27 -19.28 -1.78 1.68
CA SER A 27 -19.13 -2.26 3.06
C SER A 27 -17.91 -3.17 3.15
N VAL A 28 -16.98 -2.86 4.07
CA VAL A 28 -15.67 -3.52 4.12
C VAL A 28 -15.38 -4.06 5.51
N MET A 29 -14.87 -5.29 5.58
CA MET A 29 -14.35 -5.92 6.78
C MET A 29 -12.91 -6.40 6.54
N VAL A 30 -12.06 -6.22 7.54
CA VAL A 30 -10.66 -6.69 7.54
C VAL A 30 -10.48 -7.74 8.63
N LEU A 31 -9.92 -8.89 8.27
CA LEU A 31 -9.52 -9.95 9.20
C LEU A 31 -7.98 -9.98 9.29
N GLU A 32 -7.45 -9.64 10.45
CA GLU A 32 -6.00 -9.64 10.74
C GLU A 32 -5.70 -10.72 11.77
N SER A 33 -4.79 -11.63 11.41
CA SER A 33 -4.40 -12.76 12.28
C SER A 33 -3.63 -12.29 13.53
N ALA A 34 -2.85 -11.22 13.41
CA ALA A 34 -2.10 -10.69 14.52
C ALA A 34 -2.98 -9.92 15.52
N PRO A 35 -2.62 -9.90 16.80
CA PRO A 35 -3.23 -8.99 17.76
C PRO A 35 -2.93 -7.53 17.38
N ARG A 36 -3.77 -6.62 17.83
CA ARG A 36 -3.70 -5.18 17.49
C ARG A 36 -2.30 -4.57 17.69
N ALA A 37 -1.57 -5.02 18.69
CA ALA A 37 -0.23 -4.51 18.98
C ALA A 37 0.82 -4.89 17.94
N TRP A 38 0.62 -5.99 17.23
CA TRP A 38 1.56 -6.59 16.26
C TRP A 38 1.08 -6.54 14.80
N ARG A 39 -0.04 -5.86 14.57
CA ARG A 39 -0.68 -5.74 13.25
C ARG A 39 0.24 -5.09 12.21
N GLY A 40 0.01 -5.37 10.94
CA GLY A 40 0.65 -4.71 9.80
C GLY A 40 1.71 -5.56 9.10
N GLY A 41 2.02 -6.74 9.62
CA GLY A 41 2.92 -7.70 9.00
C GLY A 41 4.28 -7.09 8.64
N ASN A 42 4.87 -7.54 7.54
CA ASN A 42 6.18 -7.08 7.09
C ASN A 42 6.20 -5.59 6.68
N SER A 43 5.04 -4.99 6.41
CA SER A 43 4.94 -3.58 5.99
C SER A 43 5.40 -2.59 7.06
N ILE A 44 5.42 -2.97 8.35
CA ILE A 44 5.93 -2.11 9.43
C ILE A 44 7.44 -1.86 9.32
N HIS A 45 8.17 -2.67 8.55
CA HIS A 45 9.62 -2.55 8.37
C HIS A 45 10.01 -1.73 7.13
N THR A 46 9.06 -1.33 6.29
CA THR A 46 9.33 -0.49 5.11
C THR A 46 9.78 0.92 5.53
N ARG A 47 10.54 1.59 4.66
CA ARG A 47 11.07 2.94 4.92
C ARG A 47 10.64 3.97 3.90
N ASN A 48 10.41 3.54 2.66
CA ASN A 48 10.15 4.42 1.53
C ASN A 48 9.24 3.76 0.51
N LEU A 49 8.81 4.56 -0.44
CA LEU A 49 8.08 4.17 -1.62
C LEU A 49 8.81 4.74 -2.83
N ARG A 50 9.07 3.91 -3.85
CA ARG A 50 9.54 4.36 -5.15
C ARG A 50 8.33 4.75 -5.99
N CYS A 51 8.37 5.96 -6.59
CA CYS A 51 7.27 6.48 -7.37
C CYS A 51 7.76 7.03 -8.71
N MET A 52 7.04 6.69 -9.77
CA MET A 52 7.17 7.38 -11.05
C MET A 52 6.66 8.83 -10.92
N HIS A 53 7.34 9.78 -11.55
CA HIS A 53 6.92 11.18 -11.66
C HIS A 53 7.67 11.89 -12.80
N ASP A 54 6.96 12.77 -13.51
CA ASP A 54 7.48 13.42 -14.71
C ASP A 54 8.16 14.78 -14.41
N ALA A 55 8.00 15.28 -13.20
CA ALA A 55 8.58 16.54 -12.73
C ALA A 55 8.84 16.49 -11.23
N PRO A 56 9.71 17.37 -10.70
CA PRO A 56 9.92 17.49 -9.26
C PRO A 56 8.60 17.65 -8.49
N GLN A 57 8.53 17.04 -7.32
CA GLN A 57 7.41 17.15 -6.37
C GLN A 57 7.96 17.64 -5.01
N ASP A 58 7.06 17.83 -4.03
CA ASP A 58 7.40 18.38 -2.70
C ASP A 58 8.54 17.63 -1.97
N VAL A 59 8.64 16.31 -2.12
CA VAL A 59 9.66 15.46 -1.46
C VAL A 59 10.48 14.63 -2.46
N LEU A 60 10.24 14.79 -3.75
CA LEU A 60 10.95 14.11 -4.84
C LEU A 60 11.60 15.15 -5.75
N GLU A 61 12.91 15.06 -5.88
CA GLU A 61 13.71 15.92 -6.74
C GLU A 61 13.76 15.35 -8.16
N GLU A 62 13.86 16.23 -9.16
CA GLU A 62 13.93 15.88 -10.58
C GLU A 62 12.77 15.02 -11.08
N ALA A 63 12.89 14.49 -12.31
CA ALA A 63 11.93 13.55 -12.87
C ALA A 63 12.44 12.11 -12.71
N TYR A 64 11.51 11.17 -12.64
CA TYR A 64 11.76 9.73 -12.68
C TYR A 64 10.68 9.07 -13.52
N PRO A 65 10.81 9.11 -14.87
CA PRO A 65 9.78 8.67 -15.79
C PRO A 65 9.62 7.15 -15.83
N GLU A 66 8.49 6.69 -16.40
CA GLU A 66 8.14 5.27 -16.50
C GLU A 66 9.27 4.40 -17.05
N GLU A 67 9.88 4.83 -18.16
CA GLU A 67 10.89 4.01 -18.83
C GLU A 67 12.17 3.84 -17.98
N GLU A 68 12.56 4.87 -17.26
CA GLU A 68 13.71 4.77 -16.35
C GLU A 68 13.41 3.83 -15.18
N PHE A 69 12.20 3.93 -14.58
CA PHE A 69 11.79 3.02 -13.53
C PHE A 69 11.73 1.58 -14.04
N TRP A 70 11.21 1.38 -15.25
CA TRP A 70 11.19 0.06 -15.90
C TRP A 70 12.61 -0.52 -16.07
N GLN A 71 13.54 0.26 -16.59
CA GLN A 71 14.94 -0.18 -16.75
C GLN A 71 15.60 -0.52 -15.41
N ASP A 72 15.33 0.26 -14.37
CA ASP A 72 15.83 -0.03 -13.02
C ASP A 72 15.24 -1.33 -12.46
N LEU A 73 13.94 -1.58 -12.72
CA LEU A 73 13.30 -2.83 -12.32
C LEU A 73 13.92 -4.04 -13.02
N LEU A 74 14.17 -3.95 -14.33
CA LEU A 74 14.82 -5.01 -15.10
C LEU A 74 16.21 -5.34 -14.56
N LYS A 75 17.00 -4.33 -14.18
CA LYS A 75 18.32 -4.54 -13.57
C LYS A 75 18.23 -5.33 -12.27
N VAL A 76 17.24 -5.02 -11.42
CA VAL A 76 17.07 -5.69 -10.13
C VAL A 76 16.54 -7.11 -10.27
N THR A 77 15.62 -7.34 -11.21
CA THR A 77 14.98 -8.65 -11.42
C THR A 77 15.78 -9.55 -12.38
N GLY A 78 16.86 -9.06 -12.98
CA GLY A 78 17.57 -9.78 -14.03
C GLY A 78 16.72 -10.05 -15.27
N GLY A 79 15.73 -9.20 -15.54
CA GLY A 79 14.78 -9.37 -16.63
C GLY A 79 13.62 -10.33 -16.35
N LEU A 80 13.57 -10.96 -15.18
CA LEU A 80 12.52 -11.91 -14.80
C LEU A 80 11.36 -11.15 -14.12
N THR A 81 10.44 -10.65 -14.93
CA THR A 81 9.24 -9.95 -14.44
C THR A 81 8.13 -9.99 -15.50
N ASP A 82 6.88 -9.91 -15.05
CA ASP A 82 5.74 -9.67 -15.92
C ASP A 82 5.70 -8.19 -16.30
N GLU A 83 6.00 -7.88 -17.56
CA GLU A 83 6.07 -6.50 -18.05
C GLU A 83 4.73 -5.77 -17.91
N HIS A 84 3.61 -6.45 -18.23
CA HIS A 84 2.30 -5.83 -18.17
C HIS A 84 1.95 -5.40 -16.74
N MET A 85 2.11 -6.29 -15.78
CA MET A 85 1.82 -6.02 -14.38
C MET A 85 2.79 -5.00 -13.77
N ALA A 86 4.07 -5.09 -14.14
CA ALA A 86 5.09 -4.16 -13.66
C ALA A 86 4.84 -2.74 -14.16
N ARG A 87 4.59 -2.56 -15.46
CA ARG A 87 4.28 -1.24 -16.02
C ARG A 87 2.97 -0.67 -15.47
N LEU A 88 1.95 -1.50 -15.23
CA LEU A 88 0.72 -1.09 -14.56
C LEU A 88 1.04 -0.51 -13.16
N ALA A 89 1.84 -1.23 -12.36
CA ALA A 89 2.23 -0.78 -11.02
C ALA A 89 3.07 0.51 -11.07
N ILE A 90 4.02 0.62 -12.02
CA ILE A 90 4.84 1.81 -12.21
C ILE A 90 3.96 3.03 -12.51
N ARG A 91 3.08 2.95 -13.48
CA ARG A 91 2.16 4.05 -13.85
C ARG A 91 1.28 4.48 -12.69
N HIS A 92 0.69 3.52 -11.98
CA HIS A 92 -0.15 3.83 -10.82
C HIS A 92 0.63 4.40 -9.64
N SER A 93 1.94 4.15 -9.53
CA SER A 93 2.78 4.70 -8.47
C SER A 93 2.81 6.25 -8.48
N HIS A 94 2.57 6.88 -9.62
CA HIS A 94 2.46 8.34 -9.74
C HIS A 94 1.39 8.94 -8.81
N HIS A 95 0.30 8.21 -8.59
CA HIS A 95 -0.82 8.66 -7.76
C HIS A 95 -0.74 8.20 -6.30
N CYS A 96 0.21 7.32 -5.96
CA CYS A 96 0.29 6.72 -4.62
C CYS A 96 0.52 7.77 -3.53
N ARG A 97 1.45 8.70 -3.70
CA ARG A 97 1.79 9.68 -2.66
C ARG A 97 0.63 10.59 -2.28
N PRO A 98 -0.05 11.30 -3.22
CA PRO A 98 -1.21 12.14 -2.88
C PRO A 98 -2.30 11.34 -2.15
N TRP A 99 -2.58 10.12 -2.62
CA TRP A 99 -3.55 9.25 -1.98
C TRP A 99 -3.12 8.84 -0.56
N MET A 100 -1.85 8.50 -0.35
CA MET A 100 -1.31 8.17 0.97
C MET A 100 -1.40 9.35 1.94
N VAL A 101 -1.10 10.57 1.47
CA VAL A 101 -1.23 11.80 2.27
C VAL A 101 -2.68 12.03 2.68
N LYS A 102 -3.65 11.83 1.79
CA LYS A 102 -5.09 11.88 2.08
C LYS A 102 -5.46 10.94 3.25
N HIS A 103 -4.80 9.79 3.35
CA HIS A 103 -4.98 8.81 4.44
C HIS A 103 -4.06 9.03 5.65
N GLY A 104 -3.43 10.21 5.75
CA GLY A 104 -2.67 10.64 6.92
C GLY A 104 -1.23 10.14 6.99
N VAL A 105 -0.70 9.60 5.89
CA VAL A 105 0.73 9.28 5.77
C VAL A 105 1.51 10.58 5.59
N ARG A 106 2.63 10.70 6.31
CA ARG A 106 3.53 11.84 6.18
C ARG A 106 4.86 11.39 5.59
N PHE A 107 5.41 12.22 4.73
CA PHE A 107 6.71 12.01 4.10
C PHE A 107 7.75 12.94 4.71
N GLN A 108 8.99 12.49 4.72
CA GLN A 108 10.13 13.33 5.12
C GLN A 108 10.43 14.33 4.01
N PRO A 109 10.92 15.54 4.33
CA PRO A 109 11.52 16.43 3.33
C PRO A 109 12.61 15.69 2.55
N SER A 110 12.89 16.18 1.32
CA SER A 110 13.97 15.64 0.50
C SER A 110 15.27 15.58 1.30
N LEU A 111 15.93 14.43 1.26
CA LEU A 111 17.23 14.25 1.89
C LEU A 111 18.30 14.68 0.90
N SER A 112 18.92 15.82 1.12
CA SER A 112 20.12 16.26 0.37
C SER A 112 21.34 15.48 0.85
N GLY A 113 22.20 15.05 -0.08
CA GLY A 113 23.42 14.33 0.23
C GLY A 113 24.03 13.61 -0.97
N ALA A 114 25.10 12.86 -0.75
CA ALA A 114 25.84 12.16 -1.81
C ALA A 114 25.02 11.08 -2.55
N LEU A 115 23.95 10.60 -1.93
CA LEU A 115 23.02 9.66 -2.54
C LEU A 115 21.73 10.41 -2.88
N HIS A 116 21.49 10.68 -4.15
CA HIS A 116 20.25 11.32 -4.65
C HIS A 116 19.03 10.40 -4.52
N THR A 117 18.82 9.85 -3.33
CA THR A 117 17.70 8.92 -3.06
C THR A 117 16.34 9.62 -3.15
N ALA A 118 16.30 10.92 -2.90
CA ALA A 118 15.09 11.74 -3.02
C ALA A 118 14.60 11.89 -4.47
N ARG A 119 15.42 11.53 -5.46
CA ARG A 119 14.98 11.52 -6.85
C ARG A 119 13.98 10.42 -7.17
N THR A 120 14.12 9.26 -6.55
CA THR A 120 13.29 8.08 -6.87
C THR A 120 12.43 7.59 -5.71
N ASN A 121 12.79 7.94 -4.47
CA ASN A 121 12.18 7.38 -3.27
C ASN A 121 11.64 8.45 -2.32
N ALA A 122 10.37 8.39 -2.01
CA ALA A 122 9.74 9.17 -0.95
C ALA A 122 9.81 8.41 0.38
N PHE A 123 10.45 8.99 1.39
CA PHE A 123 10.67 8.36 2.69
C PHE A 123 9.52 8.65 3.65
N PHE A 124 9.00 7.62 4.32
CA PHE A 124 7.95 7.78 5.32
C PHE A 124 8.48 8.43 6.60
N MET A 125 7.83 9.49 7.05
CA MET A 125 8.12 10.07 8.36
C MET A 125 7.64 9.11 9.47
N GLY A 126 8.61 8.55 10.20
CA GLY A 126 8.37 7.50 11.21
C GLY A 126 8.30 6.07 10.65
N GLY A 127 8.72 5.89 9.38
CA GLY A 127 8.85 4.57 8.75
C GLY A 127 7.52 3.83 8.53
N GLY A 128 7.63 2.53 8.24
CA GLY A 128 6.48 1.68 7.91
C GLY A 128 5.48 1.53 9.05
N LYS A 129 5.93 1.58 10.30
CA LYS A 129 5.02 1.55 11.44
C LYS A 129 4.10 2.77 11.48
N ALA A 130 4.62 3.96 11.16
CA ALA A 130 3.82 5.17 11.07
C ALA A 130 2.86 5.13 9.88
N LEU A 131 3.30 4.64 8.72
CA LEU A 131 2.48 4.38 7.54
C LEU A 131 1.29 3.50 7.89
N ILE A 132 1.53 2.31 8.40
CA ILE A 132 0.49 1.33 8.74
C ILE A 132 -0.49 1.87 9.77
N ASN A 133 0.01 2.55 10.80
CA ASN A 133 -0.85 3.18 11.80
C ASN A 133 -1.71 4.33 11.22
N ALA A 134 -1.21 5.05 10.21
CA ALA A 134 -2.02 6.05 9.50
C ALA A 134 -3.19 5.39 8.75
N TYR A 135 -2.93 4.30 8.05
CA TYR A 135 -3.97 3.55 7.34
C TYR A 135 -5.00 2.94 8.28
N TYR A 136 -4.59 2.34 9.40
CA TYR A 136 -5.53 1.85 10.40
C TYR A 136 -6.42 2.96 10.96
N ARG A 137 -5.87 4.12 11.30
CA ARG A 137 -6.67 5.27 11.73
C ARG A 137 -7.63 5.76 10.66
N SER A 138 -7.21 5.75 9.39
CA SER A 138 -8.09 6.12 8.28
C SER A 138 -9.22 5.11 8.10
N ALA A 139 -8.92 3.82 8.18
CA ALA A 139 -9.89 2.75 8.10
C ALA A 139 -10.94 2.84 9.23
N GLU A 140 -10.48 3.04 10.47
CA GLU A 140 -11.36 3.23 11.63
C GLU A 140 -12.28 4.46 11.45
N LYS A 141 -11.75 5.59 10.94
CA LYS A 141 -12.56 6.80 10.65
C LYS A 141 -13.61 6.59 9.56
N LEU A 142 -13.31 5.76 8.58
CA LEU A 142 -14.23 5.42 7.48
C LEU A 142 -15.24 4.33 7.86
N GLY A 143 -15.20 3.83 9.11
CA GLY A 143 -16.12 2.80 9.60
C GLY A 143 -15.83 1.41 9.04
N ILE A 144 -14.59 1.13 8.59
CA ILE A 144 -14.19 -0.22 8.22
C ILE A 144 -14.09 -1.07 9.49
N GLN A 145 -14.74 -2.22 9.49
CA GLN A 145 -14.68 -3.17 10.61
C GLN A 145 -13.34 -3.93 10.54
N ILE A 146 -12.61 -3.96 11.66
CA ILE A 146 -11.32 -4.63 11.74
C ILE A 146 -11.36 -5.63 12.90
N HIS A 147 -11.19 -6.90 12.58
CA HIS A 147 -11.10 -7.98 13.54
C HIS A 147 -9.65 -8.43 13.67
N TYR A 148 -9.13 -8.41 14.89
CA TYR A 148 -7.80 -8.88 15.24
C TYR A 148 -7.86 -10.29 15.83
N ASN A 149 -6.75 -11.03 15.81
CA ASN A 149 -6.67 -12.44 16.20
C ASN A 149 -7.64 -13.30 15.38
N ALA A 150 -7.89 -12.90 14.15
CA ALA A 150 -8.78 -13.56 13.20
C ALA A 150 -7.93 -14.23 12.11
N GLU A 151 -7.56 -15.48 12.37
CA GLU A 151 -6.81 -16.30 11.41
C GLU A 151 -7.79 -16.96 10.44
N VAL A 152 -7.58 -16.73 9.14
CA VAL A 152 -8.36 -17.35 8.08
C VAL A 152 -7.64 -18.62 7.63
N ASN A 153 -8.24 -19.76 7.86
CA ASN A 153 -7.67 -21.08 7.53
C ASN A 153 -8.18 -21.62 6.19
N GLU A 154 -9.37 -21.22 5.80
CA GLU A 154 -10.01 -21.72 4.59
C GLU A 154 -10.87 -20.64 3.92
N VAL A 155 -10.94 -20.71 2.60
CA VAL A 155 -11.81 -19.85 1.77
C VAL A 155 -12.61 -20.76 0.86
N GLU A 156 -13.92 -20.80 1.07
CA GLU A 156 -14.83 -21.58 0.23
C GLU A 156 -15.32 -20.73 -0.95
N ILE A 157 -15.20 -21.29 -2.16
CA ILE A 157 -15.72 -20.68 -3.38
C ILE A 157 -16.66 -21.67 -4.05
N GLU A 158 -17.94 -21.40 -4.04
CA GLU A 158 -18.94 -22.19 -4.73
C GLU A 158 -19.57 -21.41 -5.90
N ASN A 159 -19.50 -21.98 -7.10
CA ASN A 159 -20.05 -21.36 -8.32
C ASN A 159 -19.55 -19.91 -8.57
N GLY A 160 -18.29 -19.63 -8.23
CA GLY A 160 -17.73 -18.29 -8.36
C GLY A 160 -18.17 -17.29 -7.27
N VAL A 161 -18.94 -17.75 -6.30
CA VAL A 161 -19.35 -16.98 -5.13
C VAL A 161 -18.51 -17.38 -3.93
N PHE A 162 -17.90 -16.40 -3.34
CA PHE A 162 -17.09 -16.53 -2.16
C PHE A 162 -17.98 -16.68 -0.90
N LYS A 163 -17.66 -17.66 -0.06
CA LYS A 163 -18.23 -17.85 1.27
C LYS A 163 -17.11 -17.77 2.29
N ALA A 164 -17.23 -16.95 3.32
CA ALA A 164 -16.34 -16.98 4.47
C ALA A 164 -17.03 -17.71 5.61
N SER A 165 -16.40 -18.76 6.12
CA SER A 165 -16.65 -19.30 7.44
C SER A 165 -15.52 -18.88 8.38
N ALA A 166 -15.89 -18.37 9.54
CA ALA A 166 -14.94 -18.06 10.61
C ALA A 166 -15.00 -19.16 11.66
#